data_d9961d9585fe695ac1fd4ca5de273667
#
_entry.id   d9961d9585fe695ac1fd4ca5de273667
#
_cell.length_a   1.000
_cell.length_b   1.000
_cell.length_c   1.000
_cell.angle_alpha   90.00
_cell.angle_beta   90.00
_cell.angle_gamma   90.00
#
_symmetry.space_group_name_H-M   'P 1'
#
loop_
_entity.id
_entity.type
_entity.pdbx_description
1 polymer ?
#
loop_
_entity_poly.entity_id
_entity_poly.type
_entity_poly.pdbx_seq_one_letter_code
_entity_poly.pdbx_strand_id
1 'polypeptide(L)'
;MRNERYRKNAISVRERHNERKNEVYSNPDVLLEYSRNNVTFKACEAATYAQQFDRMVEEGVVSTRGLKPDAYVFDELVFDVNTDYFETHGGYEYAKQFYAEVYELAEKIAGGEQYIISAVMHADERNREASDRLGRDVFHYHLHVVYLPVVEKQIRWSKRCKDPALRGTVRETIMQVSHSKKWPMVPMTNEQGQPVLKKNGKPRLVSSYGLLQTEFFEHMRQAGFTDFERGIKGSDVEHLNVLEYKVQKDRQTVAELFDQTKHLQGQRKELISQVKNISGSIRDVADIEQRAKTKGVLEKRVELPVQDFQTLCEMAKASGKLQAENRSLQMQLQQSTMREQEVRQRLHRCEEQLDAVLNETRPYREAMRVAPEQVQAFVLGICRRQQEEKRLNRQQRRQRAKGQDR
;
A
#
# COMPACT_ATOMS: atom_id res chain seq x y z
N MET A 1 1.96 9.39 5.07
CA MET A 1 1.08 9.40 6.25
C MET A 1 -0.25 10.06 5.90
N ARG A 2 -1.39 9.52 6.37
CA ARG A 2 -2.75 10.06 6.24
C ARG A 2 -3.53 9.85 7.53
N ASN A 3 -4.60 10.64 7.74
CA ASN A 3 -5.56 10.47 8.83
C ASN A 3 -6.98 10.40 8.25
N GLU A 4 -7.66 9.29 8.51
CA GLU A 4 -9.02 9.03 8.06
C GLU A 4 -9.96 8.99 9.26
N ARG A 5 -11.23 9.34 9.07
CA ARG A 5 -12.22 9.42 10.14
C ARG A 5 -13.38 8.46 9.93
N TYR A 6 -13.84 7.82 10.99
CA TYR A 6 -14.91 6.84 10.92
C TYR A 6 -16.00 7.10 11.94
N ARG A 7 -17.22 6.79 11.53
CA ARG A 7 -18.35 6.68 12.44
C ARG A 7 -18.34 5.31 13.12
N LYS A 8 -18.98 5.23 14.27
CA LYS A 8 -19.03 3.98 15.03
C LYS A 8 -19.61 2.78 14.24
N ASN A 9 -20.58 3.02 13.36
CA ASN A 9 -21.18 1.97 12.53
C ASN A 9 -20.31 1.52 11.35
N ALA A 10 -19.30 2.31 10.97
CA ALA A 10 -18.43 2.02 9.83
C ALA A 10 -17.07 1.42 10.26
N ILE A 11 -16.73 1.48 11.55
CA ILE A 11 -15.40 1.06 12.02
C ILE A 11 -15.13 -0.45 11.84
N SER A 12 -16.17 -1.28 11.82
CA SER A 12 -16.03 -2.73 11.66
C SER A 12 -15.37 -3.16 10.35
N VAL A 13 -15.45 -2.34 9.31
CA VAL A 13 -14.77 -2.60 8.03
C VAL A 13 -13.26 -2.45 8.22
N ARG A 14 -12.83 -1.41 8.94
CA ARG A 14 -11.41 -1.19 9.25
C ARG A 14 -10.86 -2.20 10.22
N GLU A 15 -11.62 -2.53 11.27
CA GLU A 15 -11.27 -3.60 12.19
C GLU A 15 -10.96 -4.91 11.45
N ARG A 16 -11.85 -5.33 10.53
CA ARG A 16 -11.63 -6.56 9.77
C ARG A 16 -10.42 -6.48 8.85
N HIS A 17 -10.13 -5.31 8.27
CA HIS A 17 -8.95 -5.10 7.47
C HIS A 17 -7.68 -5.14 8.32
N ASN A 18 -7.62 -4.36 9.39
CA ASN A 18 -6.44 -4.21 10.22
C ASN A 18 -6.08 -5.50 10.98
N GLU A 19 -7.10 -6.21 11.46
CA GLU A 19 -6.95 -7.46 12.21
C GLU A 19 -6.97 -8.71 11.31
N ARG A 20 -6.92 -8.53 9.99
CA ARG A 20 -6.96 -9.63 8.99
C ARG A 20 -8.12 -10.63 9.22
N LYS A 21 -9.31 -10.11 9.55
CA LYS A 21 -10.53 -10.91 9.80
C LYS A 21 -11.39 -11.18 8.56
N ASN A 22 -10.95 -10.74 7.37
CA ASN A 22 -11.66 -11.04 6.11
C ASN A 22 -11.08 -12.32 5.49
N GLU A 23 -11.94 -13.13 4.86
CA GLU A 23 -11.52 -14.29 4.06
C GLU A 23 -10.94 -13.88 2.71
N VAL A 24 -11.44 -12.77 2.15
CA VAL A 24 -11.02 -12.23 0.85
C VAL A 24 -10.81 -10.72 0.97
N TYR A 25 -9.76 -10.22 0.32
CA TYR A 25 -9.41 -8.81 0.25
C TYR A 25 -9.54 -8.29 -1.18
N SER A 26 -10.01 -7.05 -1.32
CA SER A 26 -10.04 -6.34 -2.60
C SER A 26 -8.62 -6.08 -3.15
N ASN A 27 -7.62 -6.02 -2.26
CA ASN A 27 -6.22 -6.02 -2.63
C ASN A 27 -5.73 -7.46 -2.81
N PRO A 28 -5.50 -7.96 -4.06
CA PRO A 28 -5.07 -9.34 -4.31
C PRO A 28 -3.64 -9.63 -3.84
N ASP A 29 -2.91 -8.60 -3.40
CA ASP A 29 -1.54 -8.74 -2.91
C ASP A 29 -1.47 -8.91 -1.39
N VAL A 30 -2.60 -8.95 -0.70
CA VAL A 30 -2.68 -9.41 0.69
C VAL A 30 -2.53 -10.93 0.70
N LEU A 31 -1.43 -11.41 1.25
CA LEU A 31 -1.08 -12.82 1.36
C LEU A 31 -1.27 -13.27 2.80
N LEU A 32 -2.43 -13.86 3.10
CA LEU A 32 -2.82 -14.22 4.48
C LEU A 32 -1.86 -15.20 5.17
N GLU A 33 -1.16 -16.04 4.41
CA GLU A 33 -0.12 -16.93 4.93
C GLU A 33 1.07 -16.18 5.57
N TYR A 34 1.26 -14.90 5.20
CA TYR A 34 2.29 -14.03 5.77
C TYR A 34 1.76 -13.13 6.91
N SER A 35 0.47 -13.15 7.23
CA SER A 35 -0.12 -12.31 8.30
C SER A 35 0.47 -12.58 9.68
N ARG A 36 1.12 -13.73 9.88
CA ARG A 36 1.93 -14.01 11.08
C ARG A 36 3.13 -13.07 11.26
N ASN A 37 3.54 -12.37 10.20
CA ASN A 37 4.62 -11.38 10.23
C ASN A 37 4.10 -9.98 10.59
N ASN A 38 2.79 -9.78 10.66
CA ASN A 38 2.22 -8.52 11.13
C ASN A 38 2.58 -8.31 12.59
N VAL A 39 2.87 -7.07 12.97
CA VAL A 39 3.28 -6.72 14.34
C VAL A 39 2.18 -5.90 14.99
N THR A 40 1.65 -6.40 16.09
CA THR A 40 0.67 -5.68 16.91
C THR A 40 1.40 -4.92 18.01
N PHE A 41 1.46 -3.58 17.91
CA PHE A 41 2.00 -2.72 18.96
C PHE A 41 0.96 -2.51 20.07
N LYS A 42 -0.32 -2.39 19.70
CA LYS A 42 -1.43 -2.38 20.63
C LYS A 42 -2.59 -3.21 20.12
N ALA A 43 -3.01 -4.19 20.91
CA ALA A 43 -4.20 -4.99 20.63
C ALA A 43 -5.46 -4.30 21.18
N CYS A 44 -6.58 -4.47 20.49
CA CYS A 44 -7.90 -4.11 21.04
C CYS A 44 -8.24 -5.05 22.20
N GLU A 45 -8.53 -4.49 23.36
CA GLU A 45 -8.84 -5.27 24.57
C GLU A 45 -10.26 -5.85 24.60
N ALA A 46 -11.17 -5.29 23.79
CA ALA A 46 -12.53 -5.82 23.61
C ALA A 46 -12.62 -6.68 22.34
N ALA A 47 -13.71 -7.42 22.17
CA ALA A 47 -13.91 -8.26 20.98
C ALA A 47 -14.02 -7.45 19.67
N THR A 48 -14.40 -6.16 19.75
CA THR A 48 -14.47 -5.24 18.60
C THR A 48 -14.07 -3.83 19.01
N TYR A 49 -13.60 -3.05 18.03
CA TYR A 49 -13.29 -1.62 18.24
C TYR A 49 -14.50 -0.83 18.75
N ALA A 50 -15.69 -1.15 18.26
CA ALA A 50 -16.91 -0.50 18.72
C ALA A 50 -17.25 -0.84 20.18
N GLN A 51 -16.98 -2.05 20.63
CA GLN A 51 -17.17 -2.44 22.04
C GLN A 51 -16.13 -1.81 22.94
N GLN A 52 -14.87 -1.70 22.49
CA GLN A 52 -13.84 -0.98 23.22
C GLN A 52 -14.24 0.49 23.44
N PHE A 53 -14.73 1.15 22.40
CA PHE A 53 -15.25 2.51 22.53
C PHE A 53 -16.40 2.61 23.54
N ASP A 54 -17.37 1.67 23.50
CA ASP A 54 -18.49 1.68 24.44
C ASP A 54 -18.01 1.54 25.89
N ARG A 55 -17.08 0.62 26.13
CA ARG A 55 -16.45 0.42 27.43
C ARG A 55 -15.77 1.69 27.94
N MET A 56 -14.96 2.35 27.09
CA MET A 56 -14.27 3.59 27.47
C MET A 56 -15.24 4.73 27.78
N VAL A 57 -16.40 4.78 27.13
CA VAL A 57 -17.47 5.75 27.46
C VAL A 57 -18.16 5.38 28.79
N GLU A 58 -18.45 4.11 29.03
CA GLU A 58 -19.06 3.62 30.27
C GLU A 58 -18.16 3.84 31.49
N GLU A 59 -16.87 3.62 31.33
CA GLU A 59 -15.84 3.83 32.37
C GLU A 59 -15.48 5.32 32.58
N GLY A 60 -15.98 6.23 31.71
CA GLY A 60 -15.71 7.65 31.80
C GLY A 60 -14.32 8.08 31.31
N VAL A 61 -13.56 7.19 30.67
CA VAL A 61 -12.25 7.50 30.06
C VAL A 61 -12.43 8.56 28.98
N VAL A 62 -13.51 8.46 28.20
CA VAL A 62 -13.90 9.44 27.17
C VAL A 62 -15.38 9.80 27.29
N SER A 63 -15.72 11.01 26.80
CA SER A 63 -17.09 11.49 26.84
C SER A 63 -17.62 11.80 25.45
N THR A 64 -18.84 11.33 25.19
CA THR A 64 -19.62 11.64 23.98
C THR A 64 -20.61 12.79 24.19
N ARG A 65 -20.56 13.48 25.33
CA ARG A 65 -21.50 14.53 25.70
C ARG A 65 -21.53 15.66 24.67
N GLY A 66 -22.70 15.88 24.08
CA GLY A 66 -22.93 16.90 23.06
C GLY A 66 -22.51 16.50 21.65
N LEU A 67 -22.18 15.24 21.41
CA LEU A 67 -22.00 14.72 20.07
C LEU A 67 -23.34 14.38 19.41
N LYS A 68 -23.40 14.56 18.11
CA LYS A 68 -24.50 14.04 17.28
C LYS A 68 -24.42 12.53 17.15
N PRO A 69 -25.56 11.81 16.96
CA PRO A 69 -25.54 10.35 16.82
C PRO A 69 -24.69 9.82 15.67
N ASP A 70 -24.48 10.62 14.64
CA ASP A 70 -23.71 10.31 13.44
C ASP A 70 -22.29 10.92 13.42
N ALA A 71 -21.81 11.40 14.58
CA ALA A 71 -20.48 11.98 14.69
C ALA A 71 -19.37 10.97 14.35
N TYR A 72 -18.27 11.49 13.83
CA TYR A 72 -17.04 10.74 13.71
C TYR A 72 -16.39 10.60 15.09
N VAL A 73 -16.19 9.37 15.52
CA VAL A 73 -15.68 9.05 16.87
C VAL A 73 -14.38 8.26 16.84
N PHE A 74 -13.99 7.77 15.68
CA PHE A 74 -12.70 7.13 15.45
C PHE A 74 -11.94 7.89 14.38
N ASP A 75 -10.65 7.97 14.57
CA ASP A 75 -9.68 8.36 13.55
C ASP A 75 -8.69 7.20 13.33
N GLU A 76 -8.14 7.09 12.15
CA GLU A 76 -7.09 6.13 11.79
C GLU A 76 -5.92 6.87 11.17
N LEU A 77 -4.75 6.77 11.78
CA LEU A 77 -3.49 7.15 11.18
C LEU A 77 -2.95 5.97 10.38
N VAL A 78 -2.57 6.24 9.14
CA VAL A 78 -1.84 5.27 8.33
C VAL A 78 -0.48 5.86 7.99
N PHE A 79 0.56 5.21 8.46
CA PHE A 79 1.94 5.56 8.18
C PHE A 79 2.49 4.62 7.13
N ASP A 80 3.03 5.19 6.09
CA ASP A 80 3.42 4.51 4.87
C ASP A 80 4.71 5.16 4.33
N VAL A 81 5.72 4.37 4.07
CA VAL A 81 7.03 4.76 3.54
C VAL A 81 7.38 3.81 2.39
N ASN A 82 8.15 4.30 1.42
CA ASN A 82 8.54 3.54 0.26
C ASN A 82 9.23 2.22 0.67
N THR A 83 8.83 1.13 0.05
CA THR A 83 9.38 -0.20 0.26
C THR A 83 10.90 -0.24 0.07
N ASP A 84 11.44 0.48 -0.92
CA ASP A 84 12.88 0.53 -1.21
C ASP A 84 13.70 1.07 -0.04
N TYR A 85 13.13 1.99 0.74
CA TYR A 85 13.77 2.49 1.94
C TYR A 85 14.06 1.34 2.92
N PHE A 86 13.08 0.50 3.19
CA PHE A 86 13.27 -0.64 4.10
C PHE A 86 14.20 -1.69 3.53
N GLU A 87 14.10 -1.99 2.23
CA GLU A 87 14.96 -2.97 1.55
C GLU A 87 16.44 -2.59 1.61
N THR A 88 16.76 -1.30 1.56
CA THR A 88 18.15 -0.81 1.64
C THR A 88 18.68 -0.69 3.06
N HIS A 89 17.82 -0.72 4.09
CA HIS A 89 18.20 -0.53 5.49
C HIS A 89 18.05 -1.78 6.38
N GLY A 90 17.78 -2.95 5.80
CA GLY A 90 17.69 -4.20 6.57
C GLY A 90 16.30 -4.86 6.55
N GLY A 91 15.40 -4.39 5.69
CA GLY A 91 14.12 -5.05 5.41
C GLY A 91 13.17 -5.07 6.60
N TYR A 92 12.61 -6.24 6.87
CA TYR A 92 11.57 -6.45 7.87
C TYR A 92 11.97 -6.03 9.30
N GLU A 93 13.17 -6.39 9.75
CA GLU A 93 13.61 -6.06 11.11
C GLU A 93 13.82 -4.56 11.31
N TYR A 94 14.29 -3.87 10.29
CA TYR A 94 14.41 -2.42 10.31
C TYR A 94 13.02 -1.75 10.27
N ALA A 95 12.10 -2.28 9.48
CA ALA A 95 10.72 -1.78 9.44
C ALA A 95 10.02 -1.91 10.82
N LYS A 96 10.26 -3.00 11.55
CA LYS A 96 9.74 -3.15 12.93
C LYS A 96 10.25 -2.07 13.87
N GLN A 97 11.55 -1.76 13.82
CA GLN A 97 12.15 -0.71 14.65
C GLN A 97 11.60 0.67 14.23
N PHE A 98 11.52 0.92 12.93
CA PHE A 98 10.96 2.15 12.39
C PHE A 98 9.51 2.37 12.86
N TYR A 99 8.64 1.37 12.72
CA TYR A 99 7.23 1.49 13.11
C TYR A 99 7.00 1.42 14.61
N ALA A 100 7.92 0.89 15.40
CA ALA A 100 7.89 1.06 16.86
C ALA A 100 8.05 2.53 17.25
N GLU A 101 9.01 3.24 16.67
CA GLU A 101 9.19 4.68 16.87
C GLU A 101 7.98 5.50 16.36
N VAL A 102 7.43 5.10 15.21
CA VAL A 102 6.19 5.72 14.68
C VAL A 102 5.03 5.53 15.65
N TYR A 103 4.95 4.40 16.35
CA TYR A 103 3.91 4.16 17.35
C TYR A 103 4.04 5.13 18.53
N GLU A 104 5.25 5.43 19.01
CA GLU A 104 5.48 6.46 20.05
C GLU A 104 5.01 7.86 19.58
N LEU A 105 5.22 8.20 18.33
CA LEU A 105 4.65 9.43 17.76
C LEU A 105 3.12 9.37 17.72
N ALA A 106 2.55 8.23 17.34
CA ALA A 106 1.10 8.07 17.28
C ALA A 106 0.45 8.21 18.67
N GLU A 107 1.10 7.76 19.73
CA GLU A 107 0.66 7.99 21.11
C GLU A 107 0.60 9.49 21.45
N LYS A 108 1.63 10.25 21.07
CA LYS A 108 1.66 11.71 21.26
C LYS A 108 0.55 12.39 20.47
N ILE A 109 0.32 11.98 19.24
CA ILE A 109 -0.76 12.49 18.37
C ILE A 109 -2.15 12.14 18.96
N ALA A 110 -2.34 10.92 19.44
CA ALA A 110 -3.59 10.51 20.09
C ALA A 110 -3.87 11.31 21.38
N GLY A 111 -2.81 11.71 22.08
CA GLY A 111 -2.87 12.36 23.40
C GLY A 111 -2.74 11.39 24.56
N GLY A 112 -2.17 10.22 24.28
CA GLY A 112 -1.89 9.15 25.22
C GLY A 112 -2.33 7.78 24.69
N GLU A 113 -1.62 6.74 25.10
CA GLU A 113 -1.86 5.35 24.70
C GLU A 113 -3.29 4.88 25.02
N GLN A 114 -3.88 5.38 26.12
CA GLN A 114 -5.24 5.04 26.53
C GLN A 114 -6.32 5.40 25.50
N TYR A 115 -6.03 6.27 24.54
CA TYR A 115 -6.98 6.65 23.48
C TYR A 115 -6.76 5.87 22.18
N ILE A 116 -5.71 5.06 22.10
CA ILE A 116 -5.46 4.16 20.98
C ILE A 116 -6.25 2.87 21.19
N ILE A 117 -7.02 2.49 20.18
CA ILE A 117 -7.85 1.26 20.16
C ILE A 117 -7.03 0.07 19.68
N SER A 118 -6.26 0.25 18.60
CA SER A 118 -5.41 -0.78 18.01
C SER A 118 -4.30 -0.14 17.20
N ALA A 119 -3.13 -0.77 17.17
CA ALA A 119 -2.00 -0.39 16.33
C ALA A 119 -1.34 -1.64 15.75
N VAL A 120 -1.40 -1.80 14.42
CA VAL A 120 -0.91 -2.99 13.72
C VAL A 120 -0.06 -2.57 12.51
N MET A 121 1.17 -3.03 12.48
CA MET A 121 2.03 -2.97 11.30
C MET A 121 1.69 -4.17 10.40
N HIS A 122 1.31 -3.90 9.16
CA HIS A 122 1.16 -4.93 8.15
C HIS A 122 2.50 -5.24 7.47
N ALA A 123 2.76 -6.53 7.30
CA ALA A 123 3.93 -7.08 6.62
C ALA A 123 3.56 -8.24 5.70
N ASP A 124 2.31 -8.26 5.24
CA ASP A 124 1.70 -9.32 4.44
C ASP A 124 1.12 -8.81 3.12
N GLU A 125 1.39 -7.56 2.75
CA GLU A 125 1.01 -7.00 1.46
C GLU A 125 2.22 -7.01 0.51
N ARG A 126 2.18 -7.88 -0.52
CA ARG A 126 3.27 -8.00 -1.49
C ARG A 126 3.40 -6.75 -2.34
N ASN A 127 4.60 -6.21 -2.43
CA ASN A 127 4.95 -5.17 -3.41
C ASN A 127 5.38 -5.84 -4.72
N ARG A 128 4.51 -5.84 -5.73
CA ARG A 128 4.76 -6.51 -7.01
C ARG A 128 5.99 -5.97 -7.72
N GLU A 129 6.11 -4.65 -7.82
CA GLU A 129 7.19 -3.98 -8.55
C GLU A 129 8.56 -4.32 -7.94
N ALA A 130 8.68 -4.20 -6.61
CA ALA A 130 9.90 -4.56 -5.91
C ALA A 130 10.18 -6.08 -5.98
N SER A 131 9.16 -6.92 -5.87
CA SER A 131 9.30 -8.39 -5.99
C SER A 131 9.76 -8.80 -7.38
N ASP A 132 9.17 -8.23 -8.42
CA ASP A 132 9.55 -8.50 -9.81
C ASP A 132 10.97 -8.03 -10.12
N ARG A 133 11.38 -6.87 -9.59
CA ARG A 133 12.73 -6.33 -9.77
C ARG A 133 13.80 -7.17 -9.07
N LEU A 134 13.50 -7.64 -7.84
CA LEU A 134 14.47 -8.34 -7.00
C LEU A 134 14.41 -9.87 -7.14
N GLY A 135 13.43 -10.41 -7.88
CA GLY A 135 13.27 -11.85 -8.12
C GLY A 135 12.90 -12.65 -6.86
N ARG A 136 12.35 -11.99 -5.82
CA ARG A 136 11.88 -12.60 -4.58
C ARG A 136 10.67 -11.86 -4.04
N ASP A 137 9.90 -12.46 -3.15
CA ASP A 137 8.80 -11.75 -2.50
C ASP A 137 9.33 -10.61 -1.62
N VAL A 138 8.80 -9.42 -1.86
CA VAL A 138 9.07 -8.19 -1.12
C VAL A 138 7.74 -7.63 -0.64
N PHE A 139 7.68 -7.23 0.62
CA PHE A 139 6.45 -6.77 1.25
C PHE A 139 6.47 -5.26 1.46
N HIS A 140 5.29 -4.67 1.37
CA HIS A 140 5.06 -3.27 1.66
C HIS A 140 4.67 -3.12 3.12
N TYR A 141 5.55 -2.51 3.91
CA TYR A 141 5.32 -2.31 5.34
C TYR A 141 4.61 -0.99 5.59
N HIS A 142 3.55 -1.02 6.39
CA HIS A 142 2.81 0.18 6.80
C HIS A 142 2.11 -0.05 8.14
N LEU A 143 1.93 1.03 8.92
CA LEU A 143 1.33 0.98 10.24
C LEU A 143 -0.07 1.61 10.23
N HIS A 144 -1.04 0.89 10.74
CA HIS A 144 -2.39 1.35 11.03
C HIS A 144 -2.55 1.62 12.52
N VAL A 145 -2.96 2.83 12.90
CA VAL A 145 -3.25 3.19 14.28
C VAL A 145 -4.66 3.75 14.37
N VAL A 146 -5.58 2.98 14.95
CA VAL A 146 -6.97 3.41 15.21
C VAL A 146 -7.05 4.01 16.60
N TYR A 147 -7.54 5.24 16.71
CA TYR A 147 -7.61 5.96 17.97
C TYR A 147 -8.88 6.81 18.09
N LEU A 148 -9.17 7.29 19.28
CA LEU A 148 -10.27 8.21 19.56
C LEU A 148 -9.74 9.65 19.53
N PRO A 149 -10.26 10.55 18.66
CA PRO A 149 -9.84 11.94 18.61
C PRO A 149 -10.40 12.73 19.80
N VAL A 150 -9.68 12.72 20.91
CA VAL A 150 -10.11 13.37 22.15
C VAL A 150 -9.53 14.78 22.31
N VAL A 151 -10.30 15.63 22.97
CA VAL A 151 -9.89 16.97 23.41
C VAL A 151 -10.36 17.21 24.82
N GLU A 152 -9.54 17.85 25.64
CA GLU A 152 -9.97 18.32 26.94
C GLU A 152 -11.06 19.40 26.80
N LYS A 153 -12.12 19.27 27.57
CA LYS A 153 -13.23 20.20 27.59
C LYS A 153 -13.64 20.52 29.00
N GLN A 154 -13.55 21.77 29.37
CA GLN A 154 -14.06 22.30 30.61
C GLN A 154 -15.56 22.57 30.52
N ILE A 155 -16.33 21.95 31.39
CA ILE A 155 -17.75 22.25 31.56
C ILE A 155 -17.86 23.25 32.69
N ARG A 156 -18.40 24.42 32.39
CA ARG A 156 -18.53 25.52 33.37
C ARG A 156 -19.94 25.58 33.94
N TRP A 157 -20.07 26.03 35.16
CA TRP A 157 -21.35 26.35 35.75
C TRP A 157 -22.08 27.41 34.93
N SER A 158 -23.38 27.16 34.72
CA SER A 158 -24.24 28.08 33.97
C SER A 158 -24.29 29.47 34.62
N LYS A 159 -24.44 30.51 33.82
CA LYS A 159 -24.73 31.89 34.30
C LYS A 159 -26.04 31.95 35.12
N ARG A 160 -26.92 30.93 35.01
CA ARG A 160 -28.17 30.78 35.77
C ARG A 160 -27.99 29.94 37.04
N CYS A 161 -26.76 29.57 37.41
CA CYS A 161 -26.52 28.82 38.67
C CYS A 161 -27.08 29.60 39.86
N LYS A 162 -27.73 28.91 40.77
CA LYS A 162 -28.32 29.52 42.00
C LYS A 162 -27.26 30.19 42.85
N ASP A 163 -26.09 29.56 42.97
CA ASP A 163 -24.96 30.14 43.66
C ASP A 163 -24.17 31.09 42.74
N PRO A 164 -24.16 32.41 43.03
CA PRO A 164 -23.41 33.39 42.20
C PRO A 164 -21.92 33.15 42.16
N ALA A 165 -21.32 32.59 43.24
CA ALA A 165 -19.89 32.33 43.34
C ALA A 165 -19.40 31.23 42.38
N LEU A 166 -20.28 30.32 42.00
CA LEU A 166 -19.98 29.24 41.08
C LEU A 166 -20.15 29.61 39.60
N ARG A 167 -20.85 30.70 39.28
CA ARG A 167 -21.16 31.08 37.91
C ARG A 167 -19.92 31.30 37.08
N GLY A 168 -19.80 30.51 35.98
CA GLY A 168 -18.65 30.59 35.06
C GLY A 168 -17.39 29.89 35.53
N THR A 169 -17.34 29.40 36.79
CA THR A 169 -16.24 28.52 37.24
C THR A 169 -16.31 27.15 36.60
N VAL A 170 -15.20 26.43 36.58
CA VAL A 170 -15.12 25.06 36.04
C VAL A 170 -15.87 24.12 36.99
N ARG A 171 -16.88 23.43 36.48
CA ARG A 171 -17.65 22.41 37.18
C ARG A 171 -16.99 21.02 37.10
N GLU A 172 -16.56 20.68 35.91
CA GLU A 172 -15.93 19.41 35.59
C GLU A 172 -15.07 19.53 34.33
N THR A 173 -14.03 18.71 34.21
CA THR A 173 -13.22 18.57 33.00
C THR A 173 -13.45 17.18 32.44
N ILE A 174 -13.77 17.08 31.14
CA ILE A 174 -14.02 15.83 30.44
C ILE A 174 -13.12 15.68 29.25
N MET A 175 -12.74 14.44 28.91
CA MET A 175 -12.06 14.11 27.66
C MET A 175 -13.12 13.86 26.59
N GLN A 176 -13.50 14.92 25.84
CA GLN A 176 -14.55 14.86 24.84
C GLN A 176 -14.02 14.27 23.55
N VAL A 177 -14.64 13.21 23.02
CA VAL A 177 -14.36 12.73 21.65
C VAL A 177 -14.87 13.79 20.67
N SER A 178 -13.99 14.30 19.81
CA SER A 178 -14.36 15.30 18.81
C SER A 178 -13.30 15.45 17.72
N HIS A 179 -13.50 14.77 16.59
CA HIS A 179 -12.63 14.92 15.42
C HIS A 179 -12.43 16.38 15.00
N SER A 180 -13.53 17.14 14.83
CA SER A 180 -13.46 18.53 14.34
C SER A 180 -12.77 19.52 15.29
N LYS A 181 -12.72 19.23 16.59
CA LYS A 181 -12.00 20.05 17.55
C LYS A 181 -10.54 19.66 17.65
N LYS A 182 -10.23 18.37 17.58
CA LYS A 182 -8.85 17.88 17.55
C LYS A 182 -8.16 18.32 16.25
N TRP A 183 -8.87 18.29 15.14
CA TRP A 183 -8.37 18.62 13.81
C TRP A 183 -9.16 19.77 13.19
N PRO A 184 -8.99 21.01 13.70
CA PRO A 184 -9.67 22.18 13.16
C PRO A 184 -9.17 22.49 11.75
N MET A 185 -10.01 23.14 10.96
CA MET A 185 -9.62 23.70 9.68
C MET A 185 -8.70 24.91 9.90
N VAL A 186 -7.54 24.88 9.28
CA VAL A 186 -6.53 25.96 9.35
C VAL A 186 -6.26 26.52 7.96
N PRO A 187 -5.83 27.80 7.83
CA PRO A 187 -5.40 28.35 6.56
C PRO A 187 -4.24 27.54 5.96
N MET A 188 -4.36 27.15 4.70
CA MET A 188 -3.25 26.58 3.95
C MET A 188 -2.20 27.66 3.71
N THR A 189 -0.93 27.38 4.02
CA THR A 189 0.18 28.29 3.77
C THR A 189 1.08 27.77 2.64
N ASN A 190 1.66 28.70 1.86
CA ASN A 190 2.72 28.38 0.91
C ASN A 190 4.07 28.14 1.64
N GLU A 191 5.14 27.90 0.88
CA GLU A 191 6.49 27.69 1.43
C GLU A 191 7.03 28.89 2.20
N GLN A 192 6.55 30.10 1.89
CA GLN A 192 6.91 31.33 2.58
C GLN A 192 6.03 31.61 3.81
N GLY A 193 5.14 30.68 4.20
CA GLY A 193 4.24 30.82 5.34
C GLY A 193 3.02 31.73 5.09
N GLN A 194 2.80 32.22 3.87
CA GLN A 194 1.69 33.09 3.53
C GLN A 194 0.43 32.27 3.21
N PRO A 195 -0.78 32.75 3.59
CA PRO A 195 -2.04 32.06 3.29
C PRO A 195 -2.29 31.93 1.78
N VAL A 196 -2.57 30.73 1.31
CA VAL A 196 -3.05 30.49 -0.06
C VAL A 196 -4.50 30.92 -0.14
N LEU A 197 -4.80 31.84 -1.09
CA LEU A 197 -6.14 32.39 -1.25
C LEU A 197 -6.92 31.66 -2.35
N LYS A 198 -8.22 31.53 -2.15
CA LYS A 198 -9.18 31.12 -3.18
C LYS A 198 -9.43 32.28 -4.15
N LYS A 199 -10.04 32.02 -5.32
CA LYS A 199 -10.44 33.03 -6.30
C LYS A 199 -11.30 34.19 -5.69
N ASN A 200 -12.01 33.93 -4.59
CA ASN A 200 -12.84 34.91 -3.90
C ASN A 200 -12.10 35.68 -2.77
N GLY A 201 -10.77 35.62 -2.72
CA GLY A 201 -9.93 36.30 -1.73
C GLY A 201 -9.92 35.70 -0.33
N LYS A 202 -10.70 34.65 -0.06
CA LYS A 202 -10.71 33.96 1.25
C LYS A 202 -9.59 32.95 1.33
N PRO A 203 -8.99 32.71 2.52
CA PRO A 203 -7.99 31.65 2.68
C PRO A 203 -8.54 30.27 2.27
N ARG A 204 -7.72 29.50 1.56
CA ARG A 204 -7.97 28.08 1.37
C ARG A 204 -7.74 27.39 2.71
N LEU A 205 -8.74 26.68 3.21
CA LEU A 205 -8.66 25.95 4.48
C LEU A 205 -8.32 24.49 4.21
N VAL A 206 -7.44 23.93 5.04
CA VAL A 206 -7.09 22.52 5.08
C VAL A 206 -7.26 22.02 6.52
N SER A 207 -7.45 20.72 6.68
CA SER A 207 -7.47 20.15 8.03
C SER A 207 -6.07 20.20 8.65
N SER A 208 -6.00 20.53 9.95
CA SER A 208 -4.72 20.63 10.67
C SER A 208 -3.93 19.32 10.68
N TYR A 209 -4.56 18.17 10.53
CA TYR A 209 -3.84 16.89 10.39
C TYR A 209 -2.95 16.82 9.13
N GLY A 210 -3.17 17.68 8.14
CA GLY A 210 -2.25 17.82 7.00
C GLY A 210 -0.84 18.28 7.40
N LEU A 211 -0.67 18.84 8.61
CA LEU A 211 0.64 19.19 9.18
C LEU A 211 1.38 17.97 9.74
N LEU A 212 0.68 16.89 10.06
CA LEU A 212 1.27 15.69 10.67
C LEU A 212 2.32 15.01 9.78
N GLN A 213 2.25 15.18 8.46
CA GLN A 213 3.31 14.67 7.57
C GLN A 213 4.67 15.32 7.86
N THR A 214 4.67 16.62 8.22
CA THR A 214 5.90 17.30 8.58
C THR A 214 6.39 16.84 9.95
N GLU A 215 5.48 16.76 10.92
CA GLU A 215 5.77 16.27 12.26
C GLU A 215 6.32 14.83 12.25
N PHE A 216 5.71 13.96 11.48
CA PHE A 216 6.20 12.58 11.27
C PHE A 216 7.62 12.56 10.70
N PHE A 217 7.87 13.34 9.65
CA PHE A 217 9.19 13.39 9.03
C PHE A 217 10.28 13.93 9.99
N GLU A 218 9.96 14.99 10.72
CA GLU A 218 10.89 15.60 11.67
C GLU A 218 11.14 14.69 12.87
N HIS A 219 10.11 14.06 13.42
CA HIS A 219 10.22 13.12 14.54
C HIS A 219 11.13 11.94 14.18
N MET A 220 10.89 11.30 13.04
CA MET A 220 11.67 10.14 12.62
C MET A 220 13.13 10.50 12.35
N ARG A 221 13.40 11.68 11.80
CA ARG A 221 14.77 12.16 11.63
C ARG A 221 15.48 12.41 12.96
N GLN A 222 14.78 12.96 13.94
CA GLN A 222 15.31 13.18 15.30
C GLN A 222 15.59 11.84 16.00
N ALA A 223 14.79 10.82 15.74
CA ALA A 223 15.00 9.47 16.24
C ALA A 223 16.13 8.70 15.51
N GLY A 224 16.78 9.32 14.51
CA GLY A 224 17.91 8.73 13.80
C GLY A 224 17.56 7.98 12.51
N PHE A 225 16.29 7.95 12.12
CA PHE A 225 15.87 7.40 10.82
C PHE A 225 16.05 8.48 9.74
N THR A 226 17.10 8.33 8.92
CA THR A 226 17.45 9.24 7.84
C THR A 226 17.21 8.60 6.47
N ASP A 227 17.46 9.35 5.40
CA ASP A 227 17.47 8.87 4.02
C ASP A 227 16.11 8.46 3.44
N PHE A 228 15.00 8.82 4.10
CA PHE A 228 13.68 8.78 3.47
C PHE A 228 13.19 10.19 3.15
N GLU A 229 12.45 10.30 2.05
CA GLU A 229 11.99 11.59 1.56
C GLU A 229 10.59 11.92 2.12
N ARG A 230 10.42 13.20 2.45
CA ARG A 230 9.10 13.71 2.72
C ARG A 230 8.29 13.80 1.43
N GLY A 231 7.07 13.27 1.41
CA GLY A 231 6.16 13.44 0.28
C GLY A 231 5.92 14.93 -0.06
N ILE A 232 5.59 15.22 -1.32
CA ILE A 232 5.40 16.58 -1.83
C ILE A 232 4.33 17.32 -1.03
N LYS A 233 4.68 18.46 -0.45
CA LYS A 233 3.77 19.28 0.34
C LYS A 233 2.67 19.87 -0.53
N GLY A 234 1.41 19.60 -0.18
CA GLY A 234 0.25 20.12 -0.90
C GLY A 234 0.00 19.47 -2.27
N SER A 235 0.53 18.27 -2.51
CA SER A 235 0.18 17.49 -3.69
C SER A 235 -1.34 17.29 -3.74
N ASP A 236 -1.97 17.82 -4.79
CA ASP A 236 -3.39 17.59 -5.12
C ASP A 236 -3.54 16.37 -6.05
N VAL A 237 -2.50 15.53 -6.18
CA VAL A 237 -2.57 14.31 -6.99
C VAL A 237 -3.60 13.39 -6.35
N GLU A 238 -4.72 13.19 -7.03
CA GLU A 238 -5.70 12.17 -6.63
C GLU A 238 -4.99 10.82 -6.65
N HIS A 239 -5.01 10.15 -5.51
CA HIS A 239 -4.54 8.77 -5.47
C HIS A 239 -5.49 7.92 -6.31
N LEU A 240 -4.95 7.32 -7.36
CA LEU A 240 -5.68 6.31 -8.12
C LEU A 240 -6.18 5.23 -7.14
N ASN A 241 -7.37 4.71 -7.40
CA ASN A 241 -7.81 3.50 -6.75
C ASN A 241 -6.72 2.44 -6.90
N VAL A 242 -6.49 1.63 -5.86
CA VAL A 242 -5.46 0.57 -5.85
C VAL A 242 -5.50 -0.30 -7.10
N LEU A 243 -6.70 -0.65 -7.59
CA LEU A 243 -6.87 -1.43 -8.82
C LEU A 243 -6.47 -0.66 -10.07
N GLU A 244 -6.86 0.62 -10.19
CA GLU A 244 -6.49 1.49 -11.30
C GLU A 244 -4.98 1.69 -11.38
N TYR A 245 -4.33 1.93 -10.24
CA TYR A 245 -2.87 2.03 -10.15
C TYR A 245 -2.19 0.73 -10.61
N LYS A 246 -2.66 -0.43 -10.14
CA LYS A 246 -2.11 -1.74 -10.51
C LYS A 246 -2.25 -2.01 -12.00
N VAL A 247 -3.42 -1.74 -12.57
CA VAL A 247 -3.66 -1.88 -14.02
C VAL A 247 -2.70 -0.99 -14.81
N GLN A 248 -2.52 0.27 -14.40
CA GLN A 248 -1.60 1.19 -15.06
C GLN A 248 -0.15 0.70 -15.00
N LYS A 249 0.30 0.24 -13.83
CA LYS A 249 1.66 -0.28 -13.64
C LYS A 249 1.90 -1.57 -14.43
N ASP A 250 0.98 -2.52 -14.35
CA ASP A 250 1.11 -3.78 -15.10
C ASP A 250 1.12 -3.53 -16.63
N ARG A 251 0.35 -2.55 -17.14
CA ARG A 251 0.41 -2.13 -18.55
C ARG A 251 1.79 -1.58 -18.94
N GLN A 252 2.39 -0.75 -18.09
CA GLN A 252 3.74 -0.24 -18.31
C GLN A 252 4.77 -1.38 -18.34
N THR A 253 4.72 -2.28 -17.36
CA THR A 253 5.62 -3.42 -17.29
C THR A 253 5.48 -4.36 -18.50
N VAL A 254 4.26 -4.60 -18.99
CA VAL A 254 4.03 -5.39 -20.21
C VAL A 254 4.68 -4.72 -21.42
N ALA A 255 4.58 -3.39 -21.57
CA ALA A 255 5.20 -2.66 -22.68
C ALA A 255 6.73 -2.78 -22.62
N GLU A 256 7.34 -2.58 -21.44
CA GLU A 256 8.79 -2.70 -21.24
C GLU A 256 9.30 -4.11 -21.54
N LEU A 257 8.61 -5.14 -21.04
CA LEU A 257 8.96 -6.55 -21.30
C LEU A 257 8.79 -6.93 -22.77
N PHE A 258 7.78 -6.38 -23.45
CA PHE A 258 7.60 -6.57 -24.88
C PHE A 258 8.77 -5.99 -25.71
N ASP A 259 9.20 -4.78 -25.37
CA ASP A 259 10.33 -4.14 -26.03
C ASP A 259 11.64 -4.89 -25.75
N GLN A 260 11.85 -5.34 -24.54
CA GLN A 260 13.00 -6.19 -24.16
C GLN A 260 13.01 -7.51 -24.94
N THR A 261 11.87 -8.20 -25.01
CA THR A 261 11.72 -9.44 -25.77
C THR A 261 12.02 -9.24 -27.25
N LYS A 262 11.52 -8.16 -27.84
CA LYS A 262 11.79 -7.78 -29.23
C LYS A 262 13.28 -7.51 -29.47
N HIS A 263 13.93 -6.81 -28.53
CA HIS A 263 15.37 -6.56 -28.61
C HIS A 263 16.19 -7.86 -28.58
N LEU A 264 15.89 -8.75 -27.63
CA LEU A 264 16.54 -10.07 -27.51
C LEU A 264 16.32 -10.93 -28.77
N GLN A 265 15.13 -10.88 -29.36
CA GLN A 265 14.85 -11.55 -30.65
C GLN A 265 15.70 -10.98 -31.78
N GLY A 266 15.90 -9.65 -31.81
CA GLY A 266 16.78 -8.97 -32.76
C GLY A 266 18.23 -9.44 -32.63
N GLN A 267 18.78 -9.42 -31.43
CA GLN A 267 20.13 -9.90 -31.13
C GLN A 267 20.33 -11.36 -31.53
N ARG A 268 19.35 -12.22 -31.23
CA ARG A 268 19.39 -13.63 -31.62
C ARG A 268 19.38 -13.82 -33.15
N LYS A 269 18.59 -13.03 -33.89
CA LYS A 269 18.57 -13.09 -35.35
C LYS A 269 19.92 -12.70 -35.94
N GLU A 270 20.55 -11.65 -35.40
CA GLU A 270 21.88 -11.21 -35.81
C GLU A 270 22.94 -12.29 -35.52
N LEU A 271 22.92 -12.89 -34.35
CA LEU A 271 23.81 -14.00 -33.97
C LEU A 271 23.65 -15.20 -34.89
N ILE A 272 22.41 -15.59 -35.25
CA ILE A 272 22.11 -16.65 -36.24
C ILE A 272 22.71 -16.32 -37.59
N SER A 273 22.62 -15.04 -38.01
CA SER A 273 23.23 -14.60 -39.24
C SER A 273 24.77 -14.72 -39.23
N GLN A 274 25.39 -14.37 -38.10
CA GLN A 274 26.84 -14.55 -37.92
C GLN A 274 27.26 -16.03 -37.96
N VAL A 275 26.47 -16.91 -37.32
CA VAL A 275 26.70 -18.37 -37.37
C VAL A 275 26.55 -18.90 -38.81
N LYS A 276 25.58 -18.42 -39.58
CA LYS A 276 25.44 -18.77 -41.02
C LYS A 276 26.61 -18.30 -41.85
N ASN A 277 27.16 -17.13 -41.57
CA ASN A 277 28.35 -16.61 -42.29
C ASN A 277 29.59 -17.47 -41.98
N ILE A 278 29.74 -17.98 -40.76
CA ILE A 278 30.80 -18.95 -40.42
C ILE A 278 30.55 -20.30 -41.11
N SER A 279 29.29 -20.69 -41.29
CA SER A 279 28.96 -21.89 -42.10
C SER A 279 29.35 -21.73 -43.58
N GLY A 280 29.50 -20.50 -44.08
CA GLY A 280 30.14 -20.24 -45.41
C GLY A 280 31.60 -20.70 -45.44
N SER A 281 32.30 -20.70 -44.31
CA SER A 281 33.65 -21.22 -44.12
C SER A 281 33.71 -22.75 -44.08
N ILE A 282 32.58 -23.47 -44.24
CA ILE A 282 32.58 -24.93 -44.39
C ILE A 282 33.35 -25.31 -45.68
N ARG A 283 33.35 -24.47 -46.73
CA ARG A 283 34.18 -24.68 -47.89
C ARG A 283 35.67 -24.62 -47.51
N ASP A 284 36.09 -23.68 -46.67
CA ASP A 284 37.46 -23.60 -46.22
C ASP A 284 37.84 -24.86 -45.41
N VAL A 285 36.95 -25.39 -44.58
CA VAL A 285 37.16 -26.66 -43.86
C VAL A 285 37.29 -27.86 -44.83
N ALA A 286 36.42 -27.93 -45.85
CA ALA A 286 36.49 -28.96 -46.83
C ALA A 286 37.78 -28.92 -47.69
N ASP A 287 38.22 -27.68 -48.01
CA ASP A 287 39.49 -27.45 -48.73
C ASP A 287 40.68 -27.80 -47.83
N ILE A 288 40.64 -27.53 -46.53
CA ILE A 288 41.63 -27.95 -45.55
C ILE A 288 41.65 -29.47 -45.41
N GLU A 289 40.48 -30.12 -45.38
CA GLU A 289 40.36 -31.59 -45.31
C GLU A 289 40.96 -32.27 -46.55
N GLN A 290 40.74 -31.70 -47.74
CA GLN A 290 41.37 -32.19 -48.96
C GLN A 290 42.90 -32.07 -48.97
N ARG A 291 43.46 -31.04 -48.33
CA ARG A 291 44.92 -30.84 -48.18
C ARG A 291 45.54 -31.65 -47.10
N ALA A 292 44.74 -32.23 -46.21
CA ALA A 292 45.18 -33.05 -45.09
C ALA A 292 45.76 -34.42 -45.62
N LYS A 293 46.94 -34.74 -45.20
CA LYS A 293 47.57 -36.02 -45.57
C LYS A 293 47.65 -36.95 -44.35
N THR A 294 47.10 -38.16 -44.50
CA THR A 294 47.20 -39.17 -43.44
C THR A 294 48.48 -39.96 -43.63
N LYS A 295 49.33 -40.04 -42.65
CA LYS A 295 50.55 -40.85 -42.61
C LYS A 295 50.57 -41.80 -41.42
N GLY A 296 51.27 -42.95 -41.58
CA GLY A 296 51.50 -43.96 -40.56
C GLY A 296 50.58 -45.18 -40.68
N VAL A 297 51.10 -46.38 -40.48
CA VAL A 297 50.38 -47.66 -40.56
C VAL A 297 49.88 -48.09 -39.17
N LEU A 298 50.67 -47.91 -38.15
CA LEU A 298 50.35 -48.28 -36.75
C LEU A 298 49.72 -47.10 -36.00
N GLU A 299 50.29 -45.86 -36.15
CA GLU A 299 49.70 -44.67 -35.62
C GLU A 299 49.34 -43.73 -36.79
N LYS A 300 48.02 -43.49 -36.99
CA LYS A 300 47.55 -42.56 -38.00
C LYS A 300 47.76 -41.15 -37.53
N ARG A 301 48.58 -40.38 -38.23
CA ARG A 301 48.82 -38.95 -38.03
C ARG A 301 48.26 -38.15 -39.22
N VAL A 302 47.66 -37.05 -38.93
CA VAL A 302 47.24 -36.08 -39.97
C VAL A 302 48.23 -34.96 -40.07
N GLU A 303 48.84 -34.77 -41.22
CA GLU A 303 49.71 -33.64 -41.53
C GLU A 303 48.91 -32.56 -42.20
N LEU A 304 48.93 -31.37 -41.60
CA LEU A 304 48.29 -30.14 -42.16
C LEU A 304 49.34 -29.02 -42.23
N PRO A 305 49.26 -28.09 -43.21
CA PRO A 305 49.98 -26.84 -43.12
C PRO A 305 49.64 -26.09 -41.81
N VAL A 306 50.65 -25.50 -41.17
CA VAL A 306 50.49 -24.80 -39.89
C VAL A 306 49.39 -23.74 -39.96
N GLN A 307 49.32 -23.05 -41.09
CA GLN A 307 48.31 -22.01 -41.32
C GLN A 307 46.88 -22.57 -41.33
N ASP A 308 46.68 -23.73 -41.98
CA ASP A 308 45.39 -24.42 -42.04
C ASP A 308 44.96 -24.91 -40.61
N PHE A 309 45.93 -25.43 -39.82
CA PHE A 309 45.68 -25.80 -38.43
C PHE A 309 45.30 -24.61 -37.55
N GLN A 310 45.98 -23.46 -37.71
CA GLN A 310 45.65 -22.23 -37.01
C GLN A 310 44.24 -21.75 -37.33
N THR A 311 43.88 -21.75 -38.64
CA THR A 311 42.53 -21.40 -39.10
C THR A 311 41.46 -22.29 -38.49
N LEU A 312 41.67 -23.61 -38.47
CA LEU A 312 40.74 -24.55 -37.80
C LEU A 312 40.59 -24.28 -36.32
N CYS A 313 41.69 -23.97 -35.62
CA CYS A 313 41.65 -23.62 -34.21
C CYS A 313 40.87 -22.33 -33.92
N GLU A 314 41.06 -21.29 -34.77
CA GLU A 314 40.30 -20.04 -34.65
C GLU A 314 38.82 -20.24 -34.94
N MET A 315 38.48 -21.00 -35.96
CA MET A 315 37.08 -21.34 -36.28
C MET A 315 36.41 -22.13 -35.15
N ALA A 316 37.12 -23.09 -34.58
CA ALA A 316 36.60 -23.89 -33.44
C ALA A 316 36.36 -23.01 -32.22
N LYS A 317 37.29 -22.09 -31.88
CA LYS A 317 37.13 -21.13 -30.77
C LYS A 317 35.93 -20.17 -31.02
N ALA A 318 35.82 -19.62 -32.22
CA ALA A 318 34.74 -18.74 -32.60
C ALA A 318 33.36 -19.46 -32.55
N SER A 319 33.29 -20.69 -33.04
CA SER A 319 32.08 -21.52 -32.98
C SER A 319 31.67 -21.81 -31.51
N GLY A 320 32.62 -22.17 -30.65
CA GLY A 320 32.35 -22.40 -29.23
C GLY A 320 31.82 -21.15 -28.53
N LYS A 321 32.41 -19.98 -28.80
CA LYS A 321 31.95 -18.71 -28.24
C LYS A 321 30.51 -18.38 -28.68
N LEU A 322 30.22 -18.45 -29.97
CA LEU A 322 28.90 -18.16 -30.53
C LEU A 322 27.82 -19.13 -30.05
N GLN A 323 28.18 -20.42 -29.85
CA GLN A 323 27.25 -21.38 -29.26
C GLN A 323 26.91 -21.03 -27.81
N ALA A 324 27.89 -20.61 -27.01
CA ALA A 324 27.68 -20.19 -25.64
C ALA A 324 26.79 -18.94 -25.57
N GLU A 325 27.06 -17.94 -26.41
CA GLU A 325 26.25 -16.72 -26.51
C GLU A 325 24.81 -17.03 -26.95
N ASN A 326 24.62 -17.91 -27.95
CA ASN A 326 23.28 -18.31 -28.41
C ASN A 326 22.49 -19.02 -27.29
N ARG A 327 23.13 -19.91 -26.53
CA ARG A 327 22.46 -20.55 -25.35
C ARG A 327 22.06 -19.53 -24.30
N SER A 328 22.94 -18.57 -24.01
CA SER A 328 22.65 -17.49 -23.05
C SER A 328 21.47 -16.64 -23.51
N LEU A 329 21.49 -16.17 -24.75
CA LEU A 329 20.37 -15.39 -25.32
C LEU A 329 19.06 -16.18 -25.37
N GLN A 330 19.13 -17.50 -25.64
CA GLN A 330 17.94 -18.34 -25.66
C GLN A 330 17.32 -18.45 -24.26
N MET A 331 18.14 -18.61 -23.21
CA MET A 331 17.66 -18.62 -21.81
C MET A 331 17.05 -17.28 -21.42
N GLN A 332 17.72 -16.17 -21.74
CA GLN A 332 17.20 -14.83 -21.45
C GLN A 332 15.87 -14.56 -22.17
N LEU A 333 15.77 -14.95 -23.43
CA LEU A 333 14.53 -14.81 -24.21
C LEU A 333 13.40 -15.62 -23.60
N GLN A 334 13.66 -16.87 -23.21
CA GLN A 334 12.67 -17.72 -22.56
C GLN A 334 12.20 -17.11 -21.24
N GLN A 335 13.12 -16.66 -20.41
CA GLN A 335 12.80 -16.01 -19.14
C GLN A 335 11.98 -14.73 -19.34
N SER A 336 12.37 -13.86 -20.28
CA SER A 336 11.63 -12.62 -20.59
C SER A 336 10.22 -12.94 -21.11
N THR A 337 10.06 -13.92 -21.98
CA THR A 337 8.75 -14.35 -22.51
C THR A 337 7.85 -14.90 -21.40
N MET A 338 8.37 -15.75 -20.54
CA MET A 338 7.60 -16.28 -19.41
C MET A 338 7.13 -15.16 -18.47
N ARG A 339 8.01 -14.22 -18.17
CA ARG A 339 7.69 -13.07 -17.31
C ARG A 339 6.64 -12.17 -17.96
N GLU A 340 6.74 -11.90 -19.25
CA GLU A 340 5.72 -11.14 -19.99
C GLU A 340 4.36 -11.82 -19.93
N GLN A 341 4.29 -13.13 -20.12
CA GLN A 341 3.04 -13.90 -20.04
C GLN A 341 2.43 -13.84 -18.64
N GLU A 342 3.23 -13.97 -17.60
CA GLU A 342 2.78 -13.87 -16.21
C GLU A 342 2.17 -12.49 -15.91
N VAL A 343 2.87 -11.42 -16.30
CA VAL A 343 2.38 -10.05 -16.09
C VAL A 343 1.10 -9.79 -16.90
N ARG A 344 0.99 -10.31 -18.14
CA ARG A 344 -0.24 -10.21 -18.94
C ARG A 344 -1.43 -10.92 -18.28
N GLN A 345 -1.23 -12.10 -17.71
CA GLN A 345 -2.29 -12.80 -17.00
C GLN A 345 -2.71 -12.05 -15.71
N ARG A 346 -1.74 -11.44 -15.03
CA ARG A 346 -2.00 -10.61 -13.85
C ARG A 346 -2.77 -9.34 -14.22
N LEU A 347 -2.36 -8.65 -15.29
CA LEU A 347 -3.06 -7.48 -15.84
C LEU A 347 -4.51 -7.82 -16.16
N HIS A 348 -4.75 -8.89 -16.89
CA HIS A 348 -6.10 -9.33 -17.26
C HIS A 348 -7.00 -9.53 -16.04
N ARG A 349 -6.51 -10.23 -15.00
CA ARG A 349 -7.27 -10.41 -13.75
C ARG A 349 -7.58 -9.09 -13.04
N CYS A 350 -6.64 -8.15 -13.04
CA CYS A 350 -6.87 -6.83 -12.42
C CYS A 350 -7.87 -5.98 -13.24
N GLU A 351 -7.83 -6.07 -14.57
CA GLU A 351 -8.80 -5.41 -15.46
C GLU A 351 -10.20 -5.97 -15.27
N GLU A 352 -10.37 -7.28 -15.19
CA GLU A 352 -11.66 -7.91 -14.89
C GLU A 352 -12.23 -7.48 -13.53
N GLN A 353 -11.38 -7.40 -12.49
CA GLN A 353 -11.78 -6.91 -11.17
C GLN A 353 -12.19 -5.44 -11.22
N LEU A 354 -11.41 -4.61 -11.92
CA LEU A 354 -11.73 -3.19 -12.09
C LEU A 354 -13.06 -3.00 -12.82
N ASP A 355 -13.27 -3.71 -13.91
CA ASP A 355 -14.50 -3.65 -14.70
C ASP A 355 -15.72 -4.13 -13.89
N ALA A 356 -15.58 -5.17 -13.09
CA ALA A 356 -16.63 -5.66 -12.21
C ALA A 356 -17.03 -4.56 -11.19
N VAL A 357 -16.06 -3.94 -10.51
CA VAL A 357 -16.30 -2.84 -9.57
C VAL A 357 -16.90 -1.61 -10.27
N LEU A 358 -16.42 -1.27 -11.46
CA LEU A 358 -16.91 -0.15 -12.25
C LEU A 358 -18.36 -0.37 -12.70
N ASN A 359 -18.73 -1.58 -13.09
CA ASN A 359 -20.09 -1.93 -13.50
C ASN A 359 -21.03 -1.97 -12.30
N GLU A 360 -20.63 -2.57 -11.19
CA GLU A 360 -21.42 -2.62 -9.96
C GLU A 360 -21.71 -1.22 -9.41
N THR A 361 -20.72 -0.33 -9.45
CA THR A 361 -20.85 1.04 -8.93
C THR A 361 -21.39 2.06 -9.95
N ARG A 362 -21.55 1.68 -11.20
CA ARG A 362 -21.97 2.57 -12.30
C ARG A 362 -23.28 3.33 -12.00
N PRO A 363 -24.38 2.68 -11.58
CA PRO A 363 -25.64 3.39 -11.29
C PRO A 363 -25.47 4.42 -10.17
N TYR A 364 -24.70 4.08 -9.14
CA TYR A 364 -24.39 4.98 -8.03
C TYR A 364 -23.58 6.19 -8.50
N ARG A 365 -22.55 5.98 -9.31
CA ARG A 365 -21.69 7.06 -9.84
C ARG A 365 -22.48 7.99 -10.77
N GLU A 366 -23.34 7.45 -11.62
CA GLU A 366 -24.22 8.26 -12.46
C GLU A 366 -25.20 9.07 -11.62
N ALA A 367 -25.84 8.46 -10.63
CA ALA A 367 -26.72 9.15 -9.70
C ALA A 367 -25.99 10.26 -8.91
N MET A 368 -24.77 10.00 -8.44
CA MET A 368 -23.92 11.00 -7.76
C MET A 368 -23.52 12.16 -8.67
N ARG A 369 -23.34 11.93 -9.96
CA ARG A 369 -23.03 12.98 -10.93
C ARG A 369 -24.22 13.91 -11.20
N VAL A 370 -25.44 13.35 -11.23
CA VAL A 370 -26.68 14.08 -11.59
C VAL A 370 -27.28 14.77 -10.37
N ALA A 371 -27.29 14.11 -9.21
CA ALA A 371 -28.02 14.59 -8.02
C ALA A 371 -27.25 14.22 -6.71
N PRO A 372 -26.05 14.76 -6.48
CA PRO A 372 -25.18 14.35 -5.37
C PRO A 372 -25.83 14.48 -3.99
N GLU A 373 -26.54 15.58 -3.74
CA GLU A 373 -27.20 15.82 -2.45
C GLU A 373 -28.34 14.84 -2.18
N GLN A 374 -29.11 14.50 -3.20
CA GLN A 374 -30.24 13.57 -3.10
C GLN A 374 -29.73 12.13 -2.85
N VAL A 375 -28.68 11.72 -3.55
CA VAL A 375 -28.06 10.42 -3.36
C VAL A 375 -27.44 10.29 -1.97
N GLN A 376 -26.73 11.32 -1.49
CA GLN A 376 -26.20 11.35 -0.14
C GLN A 376 -27.31 11.28 0.92
N ALA A 377 -28.40 12.05 0.74
CA ALA A 377 -29.55 12.01 1.64
C ALA A 377 -30.23 10.63 1.67
N PHE A 378 -30.38 10.00 0.51
CA PHE A 378 -30.95 8.65 0.37
C PHE A 378 -30.06 7.58 1.07
N VAL A 379 -28.76 7.59 0.82
CA VAL A 379 -27.81 6.67 1.47
C VAL A 379 -27.81 6.86 2.99
N LEU A 380 -27.80 8.09 3.46
CA LEU A 380 -27.92 8.40 4.89
C LEU A 380 -29.26 7.90 5.47
N GLY A 381 -30.34 7.99 4.71
CA GLY A 381 -31.65 7.46 5.10
C GLY A 381 -31.65 5.93 5.24
N ILE A 382 -30.99 5.22 4.35
CA ILE A 382 -30.80 3.76 4.45
C ILE A 382 -29.98 3.41 5.68
N CYS A 383 -28.86 4.08 5.90
CA CYS A 383 -28.00 3.86 7.06
C CYS A 383 -28.76 4.07 8.39
N ARG A 384 -29.61 5.11 8.47
CA ARG A 384 -30.47 5.36 9.65
C ARG A 384 -31.46 4.22 9.89
N ARG A 385 -32.16 3.75 8.86
CA ARG A 385 -33.12 2.63 8.96
C ARG A 385 -32.44 1.36 9.43
N GLN A 386 -31.28 1.02 8.89
CA GLN A 386 -30.51 -0.14 9.33
C GLN A 386 -30.04 -0.02 10.79
N GLN A 387 -29.73 1.18 11.26
CA GLN A 387 -29.37 1.42 12.65
C GLN A 387 -30.58 1.25 13.58
N GLU A 388 -31.74 1.76 13.20
CA GLU A 388 -32.97 1.59 13.94
C GLU A 388 -33.39 0.13 14.05
N GLU A 389 -33.30 -0.61 12.96
CA GLU A 389 -33.57 -2.05 12.93
C GLU A 389 -32.61 -2.83 13.84
N LYS A 390 -31.31 -2.55 13.79
CA LYS A 390 -30.32 -3.13 14.70
C LYS A 390 -30.60 -2.77 16.18
N ARG A 391 -31.07 -1.55 16.47
CA ARG A 391 -31.44 -1.10 17.79
C ARG A 391 -32.68 -1.84 18.31
N LEU A 392 -33.71 -1.99 17.48
CA LEU A 392 -34.92 -2.75 17.78
C LEU A 392 -34.61 -4.23 18.05
N ASN A 393 -33.80 -4.84 17.19
CA ASN A 393 -33.34 -6.22 17.36
C ASN A 393 -32.55 -6.42 18.67
N ARG A 394 -31.70 -5.45 19.06
CA ARG A 394 -31.00 -5.49 20.36
C ARG A 394 -31.95 -5.33 21.55
N GLN A 395 -32.95 -4.45 21.44
CA GLN A 395 -33.96 -4.29 22.50
C GLN A 395 -34.80 -5.57 22.67
N GLN A 396 -35.23 -6.19 21.58
CA GLN A 396 -35.95 -7.45 21.59
C GLN A 396 -35.11 -8.59 22.20
N ARG A 397 -33.82 -8.69 21.88
CA ARG A 397 -32.91 -9.67 22.48
C ARG A 397 -32.74 -9.43 23.99
N ARG A 398 -32.60 -8.17 24.43
CA ARG A 398 -32.51 -7.83 25.88
C ARG A 398 -33.83 -8.13 26.63
N GLN A 399 -34.97 -7.94 26.01
CA GLN A 399 -36.27 -8.29 26.60
C GLN A 399 -36.47 -9.80 26.69
N ARG A 400 -36.03 -10.57 25.68
CA ARG A 400 -36.06 -12.04 25.71
C ARG A 400 -35.12 -12.61 26.80
N ALA A 401 -33.93 -12.06 26.94
CA ALA A 401 -32.98 -12.46 27.98
C ALA A 401 -33.52 -12.18 29.41
N LYS A 402 -34.20 -11.04 29.62
CA LYS A 402 -34.84 -10.73 30.91
C LYS A 402 -36.12 -11.53 31.20
N GLY A 403 -36.74 -12.12 30.17
CA GLY A 403 -37.92 -12.97 30.31
C GLY A 403 -37.61 -14.46 30.56
N GLN A 404 -36.34 -14.88 30.40
CA GLN A 404 -35.87 -16.23 30.67
C GLN A 404 -35.34 -16.39 32.12
N ASP A 405 -35.13 -15.28 32.85
CA ASP A 405 -34.68 -15.26 34.26
C ASP A 405 -35.87 -15.07 35.23
N ARG A 406 -37.09 -15.36 34.83
CA ARG A 406 -38.28 -15.44 35.66
C ARG A 406 -38.89 -16.86 35.52
#